data_2717e1d2934749644c0b692aa687dd0f
#
_entry.id   2717e1d2934749644c0b692aa687dd0f
#
_cell.length_a   1.000
_cell.length_b   1.000
_cell.length_c   1.000
_cell.angle_alpha   90.00
_cell.angle_beta   90.00
_cell.angle_gamma   90.00
#
_symmetry.space_group_name_H-M   'P 1'
#
loop_
_entity.id
_entity.type
_entity.pdbx_description
1 polymer ?
#
loop_
_entity_poly.entity_id
_entity_poly.type
_entity_poly.pdbx_seq_one_letter_code
_entity_poly.pdbx_strand_id
1 'polypeptide(L)'
;RTVGFAEAAARRGYDLSAGLAVAATEAGAALAQVLARTHAPPVRNLGFHDRREIVDATLAILEAKPQSPVSVSAVCGILGVGERTLERAFQECLGVNPRAYERERRLRAAHGLILTRGDRLSITDIAMSFGFWHLGRFAGAYAALFGCPPSEMRRRIWGLVAQD
;
A
#
# COMPACT_ATOMS: atom_id res chain seq x y z
N ARG A 1 -8.93 9.49 22.03
CA ARG A 1 -9.41 8.09 21.77
C ARG A 1 -8.31 7.12 21.32
N THR A 2 -7.12 7.59 21.01
CA THR A 2 -5.96 6.78 20.57
C THR A 2 -5.16 6.19 21.73
N VAL A 3 -5.17 6.79 22.90
CA VAL A 3 -4.40 6.32 24.08
C VAL A 3 -4.92 4.99 24.63
N GLY A 4 -6.23 4.75 24.59
CA GLY A 4 -6.83 3.50 25.10
C GLY A 4 -6.52 2.25 24.31
N PHE A 5 -6.18 2.38 23.01
CA PHE A 5 -5.85 1.24 22.16
C PHE A 5 -4.42 0.73 22.41
N ALA A 6 -3.48 1.65 22.64
CA ALA A 6 -2.08 1.31 22.94
C ALA A 6 -1.95 0.57 24.28
N GLU A 7 -2.71 1.01 25.32
CA GLU A 7 -2.75 0.33 26.62
C GLU A 7 -3.39 -1.06 26.56
N ALA A 8 -4.45 -1.22 25.76
CA ALA A 8 -5.10 -2.53 25.59
C ALA A 8 -4.23 -3.55 24.83
N ALA A 9 -3.42 -3.08 23.90
CA ALA A 9 -2.49 -3.91 23.13
C ALA A 9 -1.27 -4.30 23.98
N ALA A 10 -0.72 -3.39 24.77
CA ALA A 10 0.40 -3.65 25.69
C ALA A 10 0.03 -4.71 26.76
N ARG A 11 -1.20 -4.69 27.27
CA ARG A 11 -1.70 -5.70 28.23
C ARG A 11 -1.81 -7.10 27.64
N ARG A 12 -1.84 -7.25 26.33
CA ARG A 12 -1.92 -8.53 25.60
C ARG A 12 -0.56 -9.01 25.05
N GLY A 13 0.54 -8.35 25.45
CA GLY A 13 1.88 -8.76 25.04
C GLY A 13 2.25 -8.45 23.59
N TYR A 14 1.50 -7.57 22.92
CA TYR A 14 1.87 -7.12 21.58
C TYR A 14 2.96 -6.08 21.67
N ASP A 15 4.09 -6.35 21.05
CA ASP A 15 5.15 -5.36 20.87
C ASP A 15 4.72 -4.33 19.82
N LEU A 16 4.24 -3.19 20.30
CA LEU A 16 3.82 -2.06 19.46
C LEU A 16 5.00 -1.19 19.02
N SER A 17 6.22 -1.49 19.45
CA SER A 17 7.40 -0.67 19.17
C SER A 17 7.68 -0.57 17.67
N ALA A 18 7.53 -1.66 16.93
CA ALA A 18 7.67 -1.68 15.48
C ALA A 18 6.53 -0.91 14.78
N GLY A 19 5.28 -1.08 15.24
CA GLY A 19 4.12 -0.38 14.70
C GLY A 19 4.14 1.12 15.00
N LEU A 20 4.58 1.51 16.20
CA LEU A 20 4.75 2.92 16.59
C LEU A 20 5.94 3.56 15.85
N ALA A 21 7.03 2.83 15.62
CA ALA A 21 8.14 3.31 14.81
C ALA A 21 7.73 3.56 13.36
N VAL A 22 6.94 2.66 12.77
CA VAL A 22 6.38 2.84 11.42
C VAL A 22 5.41 4.02 11.40
N ALA A 23 4.48 4.13 12.36
CA ALA A 23 3.55 5.24 12.44
C ALA A 23 4.24 6.59 12.70
N ALA A 24 5.29 6.61 13.53
CA ALA A 24 6.11 7.81 13.76
C ALA A 24 6.90 8.21 12.51
N THR A 25 7.41 7.23 11.76
CA THR A 25 8.10 7.47 10.49
C THR A 25 7.14 7.97 9.43
N GLU A 26 5.91 7.45 9.38
CA GLU A 26 4.87 7.91 8.46
C GLU A 26 4.36 9.31 8.82
N ALA A 27 4.15 9.60 10.11
CA ALA A 27 3.79 10.94 10.58
C ALA A 27 4.93 11.94 10.31
N GLY A 28 6.19 11.55 10.53
CA GLY A 28 7.36 12.34 10.19
C GLY A 28 7.49 12.57 8.68
N ALA A 29 7.25 11.55 7.87
CA ALA A 29 7.24 11.66 6.42
C ALA A 29 6.09 12.53 5.92
N ALA A 30 4.90 12.42 6.51
CA ALA A 30 3.75 13.27 6.18
C ALA A 30 4.02 14.74 6.57
N LEU A 31 4.62 14.98 7.74
CA LEU A 31 5.03 16.33 8.17
C LEU A 31 6.15 16.89 7.28
N ALA A 32 7.13 16.07 6.92
CA ALA A 32 8.18 16.44 5.97
C ALA A 32 7.60 16.73 4.58
N GLN A 33 6.59 15.99 4.13
CA GLN A 33 5.87 16.28 2.88
C GLN A 33 5.07 17.59 2.95
N VAL A 34 4.45 17.89 4.09
CA VAL A 34 3.75 19.19 4.30
C VAL A 34 4.75 20.33 4.32
N LEU A 35 5.87 20.18 5.02
CA LEU A 35 6.94 21.18 5.06
C LEU A 35 7.64 21.33 3.69
N ALA A 36 7.85 20.24 2.96
CA ALA A 36 8.38 20.28 1.60
C ALA A 36 7.42 20.96 0.62
N ARG A 37 6.10 20.87 0.84
CA ARG A 37 5.08 21.60 0.04
C ARG A 37 5.13 23.12 0.24
N THR A 38 5.53 23.58 1.43
CA THR A 38 5.67 25.02 1.72
C THR A 38 6.97 25.62 1.17
N HIS A 39 7.94 24.77 0.83
CA HIS A 39 9.27 25.19 0.31
C HIS A 39 9.65 24.49 -1.01
N ALA A 40 8.72 23.76 -1.64
CA ALA A 40 9.00 23.14 -2.92
C ALA A 40 9.22 24.24 -3.98
N PRO A 41 10.36 24.23 -4.68
CA PRO A 41 10.47 25.02 -5.90
C PRO A 41 9.32 24.61 -6.83
N PRO A 42 8.83 25.53 -7.68
CA PRO A 42 7.72 25.20 -8.57
C PRO A 42 8.05 23.89 -9.28
N VAL A 43 7.13 22.93 -9.15
CA VAL A 43 7.26 21.62 -9.76
C VAL A 43 7.61 21.87 -11.22
N ARG A 44 8.84 21.53 -11.61
CA ARG A 44 9.23 21.54 -13.02
C ARG A 44 8.22 20.66 -13.71
N ASN A 45 7.41 21.24 -14.61
CA ASN A 45 6.67 20.47 -15.59
C ASN A 45 7.70 19.58 -16.26
N LEU A 46 7.80 18.35 -15.79
CA LEU A 46 8.49 17.32 -16.53
C LEU A 46 7.67 17.22 -17.80
N GLY A 47 8.21 17.76 -18.90
CA GLY A 47 7.52 17.84 -20.18
C GLY A 47 7.35 16.44 -20.74
N PHE A 48 6.42 15.68 -20.15
CA PHE A 48 6.03 14.39 -20.67
C PHE A 48 5.35 14.61 -22.03
N HIS A 49 6.00 14.20 -23.06
CA HIS A 49 5.50 14.28 -24.43
C HIS A 49 4.60 13.09 -24.76
N ASP A 50 4.69 12.00 -23.99
CA ASP A 50 3.93 10.77 -24.20
C ASP A 50 3.28 10.28 -22.89
N ARG A 51 2.06 9.72 -23.01
CA ARG A 51 1.34 9.08 -21.92
C ARG A 51 2.07 7.86 -21.38
N ARG A 52 2.85 7.19 -22.23
CA ARG A 52 3.68 6.07 -21.85
C ARG A 52 4.73 6.48 -20.81
N GLU A 53 5.39 7.60 -21.02
CA GLU A 53 6.38 8.15 -20.08
C GLU A 53 5.76 8.44 -18.69
N ILE A 54 4.51 8.96 -18.67
CA ILE A 54 3.78 9.21 -17.42
C ILE A 54 3.52 7.88 -16.68
N VAL A 55 3.09 6.85 -17.39
CA VAL A 55 2.85 5.53 -16.82
C VAL A 55 4.15 4.91 -16.31
N ASP A 56 5.21 4.88 -17.12
CA ASP A 56 6.49 4.28 -16.75
C ASP A 56 7.11 5.00 -15.53
N ALA A 57 7.06 6.32 -15.48
CA ALA A 57 7.50 7.11 -14.32
C ALA A 57 6.64 6.82 -13.07
N THR A 58 5.32 6.64 -13.24
CA THR A 58 4.44 6.26 -12.14
C THR A 58 4.79 4.88 -11.61
N LEU A 59 4.99 3.90 -12.48
CA LEU A 59 5.37 2.54 -12.09
C LEU A 59 6.69 2.55 -11.31
N ALA A 60 7.69 3.30 -11.74
CA ALA A 60 8.95 3.45 -11.03
C ALA A 60 8.78 4.03 -9.62
N ILE A 61 7.89 5.04 -9.45
CA ILE A 61 7.56 5.61 -8.12
C ILE A 61 6.91 4.55 -7.22
N LEU A 62 5.99 3.75 -7.77
CA LEU A 62 5.29 2.71 -7.03
C LEU A 62 6.23 1.57 -6.63
N GLU A 63 7.15 1.17 -7.50
CA GLU A 63 8.14 0.11 -7.26
C GLU A 63 9.18 0.50 -6.20
N ALA A 64 9.54 1.78 -6.13
CA ALA A 64 10.46 2.29 -5.10
C ALA A 64 9.90 2.14 -3.67
N LYS A 65 8.57 1.95 -3.49
CA LYS A 65 7.90 1.81 -2.19
C LYS A 65 6.89 0.66 -2.21
N PRO A 66 7.32 -0.60 -2.31
CA PRO A 66 6.44 -1.74 -2.53
C PRO A 66 5.44 -2.00 -1.39
N GLN A 67 5.80 -1.65 -0.16
CA GLN A 67 4.96 -1.89 1.03
C GLN A 67 4.09 -0.68 1.43
N SER A 68 4.44 0.52 0.97
CA SER A 68 3.72 1.73 1.38
C SER A 68 2.61 2.08 0.39
N PRO A 69 1.42 2.46 0.87
CA PRO A 69 0.39 3.00 0.00
C PRO A 69 0.84 4.34 -0.57
N VAL A 70 0.80 4.47 -1.88
CA VAL A 70 1.13 5.73 -2.57
C VAL A 70 -0.17 6.31 -3.12
N SER A 71 -0.52 7.54 -2.69
CA SER A 71 -1.73 8.18 -3.19
C SER A 71 -1.53 8.71 -4.63
N VAL A 72 -2.60 8.65 -5.42
CA VAL A 72 -2.62 9.22 -6.78
C VAL A 72 -2.22 10.69 -6.76
N SER A 73 -2.70 11.45 -5.77
CA SER A 73 -2.35 12.86 -5.60
C SER A 73 -0.84 13.07 -5.34
N ALA A 74 -0.20 12.17 -4.55
CA ALA A 74 1.25 12.24 -4.33
C ALA A 74 2.03 11.97 -5.62
N VAL A 75 1.62 10.98 -6.42
CA VAL A 75 2.21 10.71 -7.73
C VAL A 75 2.07 11.92 -8.65
N CYS A 76 0.87 12.49 -8.73
CA CYS A 76 0.62 13.70 -9.53
C CYS A 76 1.51 14.86 -9.11
N GLY A 77 1.70 15.05 -7.79
CA GLY A 77 2.60 16.08 -7.26
C GLY A 77 4.07 15.85 -7.64
N ILE A 78 4.54 14.61 -7.62
CA ILE A 78 5.92 14.26 -8.02
C ILE A 78 6.14 14.47 -9.51
N LEU A 79 5.18 14.04 -10.34
CA LEU A 79 5.30 14.10 -11.80
C LEU A 79 4.91 15.47 -12.39
N GLY A 80 4.27 16.35 -11.59
CA GLY A 80 3.77 17.62 -12.09
C GLY A 80 2.62 17.51 -13.09
N VAL A 81 1.81 16.42 -13.00
CA VAL A 81 0.67 16.18 -13.88
C VAL A 81 -0.65 16.24 -13.10
N GLY A 82 -1.75 16.56 -13.76
CA GLY A 82 -3.08 16.51 -13.17
C GLY A 82 -3.59 15.07 -13.04
N GLU A 83 -4.48 14.79 -12.04
CA GLU A 83 -5.08 13.47 -11.84
C GLU A 83 -5.78 12.95 -13.10
N ARG A 84 -6.52 13.83 -13.82
CA ARG A 84 -7.18 13.46 -15.08
C ARG A 84 -6.20 13.02 -16.17
N THR A 85 -5.02 13.67 -16.23
CA THR A 85 -3.96 13.28 -17.18
C THR A 85 -3.40 11.92 -16.85
N LEU A 86 -3.14 11.67 -15.55
CA LEU A 86 -2.66 10.39 -15.06
C LEU A 86 -3.69 9.27 -15.30
N GLU A 87 -4.97 9.52 -14.97
CA GLU A 87 -6.04 8.54 -15.19
C GLU A 87 -6.18 8.18 -16.68
N ARG A 88 -6.11 9.19 -17.55
CA ARG A 88 -6.19 8.98 -18.99
C ARG A 88 -4.99 8.21 -19.52
N ALA A 89 -3.78 8.51 -19.05
CA ALA A 89 -2.57 7.77 -19.42
C ALA A 89 -2.66 6.29 -19.02
N PHE A 90 -3.09 6.01 -17.79
CA PHE A 90 -3.30 4.63 -17.31
C PHE A 90 -4.39 3.89 -18.10
N GLN A 91 -5.52 4.56 -18.36
CA GLN A 91 -6.61 3.95 -19.10
C GLN A 91 -6.20 3.61 -20.53
N GLU A 92 -5.47 4.49 -21.20
CA GLU A 92 -5.06 4.25 -22.60
C GLU A 92 -3.90 3.24 -22.71
N CYS A 93 -2.94 3.26 -21.78
CA CYS A 93 -1.77 2.39 -21.85
C CYS A 93 -1.99 1.01 -21.21
N LEU A 94 -2.77 0.96 -20.11
CA LEU A 94 -2.94 -0.26 -19.30
C LEU A 94 -4.39 -0.74 -19.19
N GLY A 95 -5.36 0.04 -19.67
CA GLY A 95 -6.78 -0.29 -19.56
C GLY A 95 -7.36 -0.25 -18.15
N VAL A 96 -6.63 0.32 -17.18
CA VAL A 96 -7.02 0.34 -15.76
C VAL A 96 -6.90 1.74 -15.17
N ASN A 97 -7.61 1.97 -14.06
CA ASN A 97 -7.49 3.21 -13.29
C ASN A 97 -6.25 3.14 -12.37
N PRO A 98 -5.48 4.24 -12.18
CA PRO A 98 -4.28 4.27 -11.32
C PRO A 98 -4.53 3.80 -9.88
N ARG A 99 -5.69 4.15 -9.30
CA ARG A 99 -6.07 3.73 -7.94
C ARG A 99 -6.35 2.23 -7.87
N ALA A 100 -6.96 1.66 -8.92
CA ALA A 100 -7.21 0.22 -9.01
C ALA A 100 -5.90 -0.54 -9.18
N TYR A 101 -5.00 -0.05 -10.03
CA TYR A 101 -3.66 -0.62 -10.22
C TYR A 101 -2.87 -0.63 -8.92
N GLU A 102 -2.81 0.49 -8.21
CA GLU A 102 -2.06 0.62 -6.96
C GLU A 102 -2.64 -0.31 -5.87
N ARG A 103 -3.97 -0.40 -5.76
CA ARG A 103 -4.62 -1.33 -4.84
C ARG A 103 -4.29 -2.78 -5.17
N GLU A 104 -4.34 -3.18 -6.44
CA GLU A 104 -4.02 -4.53 -6.87
C GLU A 104 -2.54 -4.86 -6.61
N ARG A 105 -1.62 -3.92 -6.86
CA ARG A 105 -0.20 -4.05 -6.53
C ARG A 105 0.01 -4.39 -5.05
N ARG A 106 -0.66 -3.64 -4.15
CA ARG A 106 -0.59 -3.91 -2.70
C ARG A 106 -1.21 -5.25 -2.31
N LEU A 107 -2.31 -5.65 -2.95
CA LEU A 107 -2.91 -6.98 -2.73
C LEU A 107 -1.96 -8.11 -3.15
N ARG A 108 -1.25 -7.95 -4.27
CA ARG A 108 -0.23 -8.92 -4.72
C ARG A 108 0.96 -8.98 -3.77
N ALA A 109 1.41 -7.85 -3.25
CA ALA A 109 2.48 -7.79 -2.25
C ALA A 109 2.04 -8.45 -0.92
N ALA A 110 0.83 -8.18 -0.44
CA ALA A 110 0.25 -8.85 0.72
C ALA A 110 0.12 -10.36 0.51
N HIS A 111 -0.30 -10.81 -0.69
CA HIS A 111 -0.33 -12.21 -1.05
C HIS A 111 1.06 -12.85 -0.95
N GLY A 112 2.08 -12.23 -1.53
CA GLY A 112 3.46 -12.71 -1.41
C GLY A 112 3.91 -12.86 0.04
N LEU A 113 3.51 -11.94 0.93
CA LEU A 113 3.84 -12.04 2.36
C LEU A 113 3.06 -13.17 3.05
N ILE A 114 1.81 -13.43 2.68
CA ILE A 114 1.04 -14.59 3.16
C ILE A 114 1.73 -15.89 2.76
N LEU A 115 2.23 -15.99 1.51
CA LEU A 115 2.92 -17.18 1.02
C LEU A 115 4.25 -17.45 1.72
N THR A 116 4.97 -16.40 2.12
CA THR A 116 6.34 -16.53 2.64
C THR A 116 6.44 -16.44 4.15
N ARG A 117 5.48 -15.79 4.83
CA ARG A 117 5.51 -15.54 6.27
C ARG A 117 4.16 -15.68 6.96
N GLY A 118 3.19 -16.32 6.32
CA GLY A 118 1.85 -16.53 6.89
C GLY A 118 1.84 -17.44 8.12
N ASP A 119 2.91 -18.17 8.40
CA ASP A 119 3.12 -18.94 9.64
C ASP A 119 3.34 -18.04 10.85
N ARG A 120 3.98 -16.87 10.66
CA ARG A 120 4.45 -15.97 11.73
C ARG A 120 3.63 -14.70 11.89
N LEU A 121 2.95 -14.28 10.82
CA LEU A 121 2.20 -13.03 10.79
C LEU A 121 0.70 -13.30 10.72
N SER A 122 -0.10 -12.53 11.45
CA SER A 122 -1.54 -12.58 11.30
C SER A 122 -1.98 -11.93 9.98
N ILE A 123 -3.14 -12.35 9.47
CA ILE A 123 -3.75 -11.71 8.29
C ILE A 123 -4.02 -10.23 8.54
N THR A 124 -4.35 -9.87 9.79
CA THR A 124 -4.57 -8.48 10.21
C THR A 124 -3.29 -7.66 10.09
N ASP A 125 -2.16 -8.17 10.61
CA ASP A 125 -0.88 -7.47 10.56
C ASP A 125 -0.42 -7.30 9.11
N ILE A 126 -0.57 -8.35 8.30
CA ILE A 126 -0.26 -8.30 6.87
C ILE A 126 -1.12 -7.23 6.17
N ALA A 127 -2.44 -7.23 6.38
CA ALA A 127 -3.32 -6.25 5.76
C ALA A 127 -2.94 -4.82 6.16
N MET A 128 -2.70 -4.59 7.45
CA MET A 128 -2.33 -3.28 7.99
C MET A 128 -0.98 -2.78 7.46
N SER A 129 0.02 -3.66 7.32
CA SER A 129 1.34 -3.30 6.77
C SER A 129 1.28 -2.81 5.32
N PHE A 130 0.25 -3.21 4.58
CA PHE A 130 -0.02 -2.71 3.23
C PHE A 130 -1.11 -1.64 3.16
N GLY A 131 -1.49 -1.03 4.30
CA GLY A 131 -2.44 0.08 4.38
C GLY A 131 -3.91 -0.32 4.15
N PHE A 132 -4.28 -1.58 4.44
CA PHE A 132 -5.67 -2.04 4.41
C PHE A 132 -6.30 -2.00 5.80
N TRP A 133 -6.85 -0.85 6.17
CA TRP A 133 -7.46 -0.62 7.49
C TRP A 133 -8.84 -1.26 7.67
N HIS A 134 -9.53 -1.62 6.58
CA HIS A 134 -10.84 -2.26 6.58
C HIS A 134 -10.71 -3.73 6.17
N LEU A 135 -10.54 -4.62 7.14
CA LEU A 135 -10.26 -6.04 6.91
C LEU A 135 -11.31 -6.76 6.06
N GLY A 136 -12.60 -6.42 6.22
CA GLY A 136 -13.66 -6.98 5.38
C GLY A 136 -13.53 -6.60 3.91
N ARG A 137 -13.18 -5.32 3.61
CA ARG A 137 -12.92 -4.87 2.25
C ARG A 137 -11.64 -5.47 1.67
N PHE A 138 -10.61 -5.63 2.50
CA PHE A 138 -9.39 -6.34 2.12
C PHE A 138 -9.68 -7.78 1.76
N ALA A 139 -10.39 -8.53 2.61
CA ALA A 139 -10.72 -9.94 2.37
C ALA A 139 -11.56 -10.12 1.10
N GLY A 140 -12.55 -9.26 0.87
CA GLY A 140 -13.36 -9.28 -0.35
C GLY A 140 -12.55 -8.98 -1.61
N ALA A 141 -11.72 -7.93 -1.58
CA ALA A 141 -10.87 -7.56 -2.72
C ALA A 141 -9.80 -8.63 -3.00
N TYR A 142 -9.24 -9.22 -1.95
CA TYR A 142 -8.28 -10.33 -2.06
C TYR A 142 -8.95 -11.57 -2.68
N ALA A 143 -10.14 -11.98 -2.19
CA ALA A 143 -10.87 -13.12 -2.71
C ALA A 143 -11.26 -12.94 -4.19
N ALA A 144 -11.63 -11.72 -4.58
CA ALA A 144 -11.92 -11.40 -5.97
C ALA A 144 -10.70 -11.56 -6.90
N LEU A 145 -9.48 -11.30 -6.38
CA LEU A 145 -8.24 -11.39 -7.16
C LEU A 145 -7.63 -12.79 -7.16
N PHE A 146 -7.70 -13.51 -6.01
CA PHE A 146 -6.99 -14.78 -5.81
C PHE A 146 -7.92 -16.00 -5.67
N GLY A 147 -9.24 -15.81 -5.78
CA GLY A 147 -10.22 -16.88 -5.77
C GLY A 147 -10.63 -17.42 -4.39
N CYS A 148 -9.95 -16.99 -3.32
CA CYS A 148 -10.32 -17.36 -1.95
C CYS A 148 -9.89 -16.28 -0.94
N PRO A 149 -10.52 -16.22 0.24
CA PRO A 149 -10.12 -15.28 1.29
C PRO A 149 -8.67 -15.49 1.77
N PRO A 150 -8.00 -14.44 2.28
CA PRO A 150 -6.60 -14.54 2.72
C PRO A 150 -6.41 -15.54 3.88
N SER A 151 -7.39 -15.67 4.77
CA SER A 151 -7.36 -16.67 5.86
C SER A 151 -7.41 -18.11 5.33
N GLU A 152 -8.17 -18.34 4.27
CA GLU A 152 -8.23 -19.65 3.62
C GLU A 152 -6.94 -19.95 2.86
N MET A 153 -6.38 -18.98 2.14
CA MET A 153 -5.08 -19.11 1.48
C MET A 153 -3.99 -19.48 2.48
N ARG A 154 -3.94 -18.78 3.62
CA ARG A 154 -3.01 -19.07 4.71
C ARG A 154 -3.17 -20.50 5.23
N ARG A 155 -4.42 -20.94 5.48
CA ARG A 155 -4.70 -22.29 5.96
C ARG A 155 -4.28 -23.37 4.96
N ARG A 156 -4.50 -23.16 3.66
CA ARG A 156 -4.09 -24.11 2.62
C ARG A 156 -2.58 -24.31 2.58
N ILE A 157 -1.80 -23.24 2.79
CA ILE A 157 -0.34 -23.29 2.68
C ILE A 157 0.29 -23.75 4.00
N TRP A 158 -0.12 -23.15 5.11
CA TRP A 158 0.54 -23.34 6.41
C TRP A 158 -0.20 -24.32 7.32
N GLY A 159 -1.50 -24.57 7.09
CA GLY A 159 -2.29 -25.57 7.82
C GLY A 159 -1.96 -27.03 7.45
N LEU A 160 -1.36 -27.25 6.28
CA LEU A 160 -0.89 -28.58 5.86
C LEU A 160 0.51 -28.91 6.40
N VAL A 161 1.28 -27.91 6.82
CA VAL A 161 2.63 -28.10 7.37
C VAL A 161 2.61 -28.46 8.86
N ALA A 162 1.49 -28.25 9.55
CA ALA A 162 1.34 -28.57 10.97
C ALA A 162 0.86 -30.03 11.25
N GLN A 163 0.79 -30.89 10.23
CA GLN A 163 0.32 -32.29 10.34
C GLN A 163 1.41 -33.34 9.99
N ASP A 164 2.62 -32.93 9.71
CA ASP A 164 3.81 -33.78 9.61
C ASP A 164 4.74 -33.49 10.79
#